data_a714bee50b550676916d5e73ef75c331
#
_entry.id   a714bee50b550676916d5e73ef75c331
#
_cell.length_a   1.000
_cell.length_b   1.000
_cell.length_c   1.000
_cell.angle_alpha   90.00
_cell.angle_beta   90.00
_cell.angle_gamma   90.00
#
_symmetry.space_group_name_H-M   'P 1'
#
loop_
_entity.id
_entity.type
_entity.pdbx_description
1 polymer ?
#
loop_
_entity_poly.entity_id
_entity_poly.type
_entity_poly.pdbx_seq_one_letter_code
_entity_poly.pdbx_strand_id
1 'polypeptide(L)'
;MRLLTERALIICEHELGRVRIAPRQGLVRIDGERVLVDDDPERRPVKGCPNTSPLVGILPCRTSLRVEAGYSDLLRIDGHRVCLDPVTGRTDGVPPIFHYLVRDPGQRLVGSDR
;
A
#
# COMPACT_ATOMS: atom_id res chain seq x y z
N MET A 1 12.69 -5.33 7.77
CA MET A 1 11.54 -4.88 6.94
C MET A 1 11.82 -5.18 5.48
N ARG A 2 10.88 -5.72 4.79
CA ARG A 2 11.06 -6.09 3.39
C ARG A 2 10.62 -4.96 2.47
N LEU A 3 11.30 -4.82 1.32
CA LEU A 3 10.89 -3.87 0.30
C LEU A 3 9.61 -4.38 -0.39
N LEU A 4 8.73 -3.46 -0.73
CA LEU A 4 7.51 -3.78 -1.46
C LEU A 4 7.77 -3.80 -2.96
N THR A 5 7.16 -4.77 -3.65
CA THR A 5 7.17 -4.83 -5.11
C THR A 5 5.75 -4.67 -5.65
N GLU A 6 5.62 -4.60 -6.97
CA GLU A 6 4.30 -4.49 -7.62
C GLU A 6 3.40 -5.70 -7.35
N ARG A 7 3.95 -6.81 -6.84
CA ARG A 7 3.18 -7.96 -6.38
C ARG A 7 2.73 -7.88 -4.94
N ALA A 8 3.06 -6.81 -4.23
CA ALA A 8 2.63 -6.66 -2.85
C ALA A 8 1.11 -6.70 -2.75
N LEU A 9 0.62 -7.34 -1.70
CA LEU A 9 -0.79 -7.35 -1.36
C LEU A 9 -1.02 -6.31 -0.27
N ILE A 10 -1.62 -5.19 -0.66
CA ILE A 10 -2.02 -4.12 0.25
C ILE A 10 -3.54 -4.16 0.34
N ILE A 11 -4.06 -4.24 1.55
CA ILE A 11 -5.49 -4.42 1.80
C ILE A 11 -5.99 -3.37 2.79
N CYS A 12 -7.31 -3.15 2.79
CA CYS A 12 -7.95 -2.39 3.85
C CYS A 12 -8.14 -3.26 5.10
N GLU A 13 -8.44 -2.65 6.24
CA GLU A 13 -8.65 -3.39 7.50
C GLU A 13 -9.79 -4.41 7.44
N HIS A 14 -10.69 -4.30 6.47
CA HIS A 14 -11.75 -5.30 6.23
C HIS A 14 -11.25 -6.57 5.54
N GLU A 15 -9.98 -6.60 5.18
CA GLU A 15 -9.23 -7.71 4.58
C GLU A 15 -9.62 -8.12 3.16
N LEU A 16 -10.77 -7.77 2.67
CA LEU A 16 -11.21 -8.11 1.31
C LEU A 16 -10.97 -6.98 0.30
N GLY A 17 -10.83 -5.74 0.77
CA GLY A 17 -10.51 -4.63 -0.13
C GLY A 17 -9.03 -4.63 -0.48
N ARG A 18 -8.72 -4.62 -1.78
CA ARG A 18 -7.34 -4.62 -2.29
C ARG A 18 -7.00 -3.29 -2.92
N VAL A 19 -5.86 -2.73 -2.53
CA VAL A 19 -5.33 -1.52 -3.16
C VAL A 19 -4.71 -1.88 -4.51
N ARG A 20 -5.15 -1.23 -5.57
CA ARG A 20 -4.63 -1.44 -6.93
C ARG A 20 -3.37 -0.63 -7.12
N ILE A 21 -2.23 -1.30 -7.10
CA ILE A 21 -0.92 -0.66 -7.21
C ILE A 21 -0.54 -0.44 -8.67
N ALA A 22 0.08 0.72 -8.94
CA ALA A 22 0.65 1.01 -10.25
C ALA A 22 2.04 1.62 -10.03
N PRO A 23 3.10 0.81 -10.10
CA PRO A 23 4.46 1.28 -9.85
C PRO A 23 4.92 2.26 -10.93
N ARG A 24 5.60 3.33 -10.52
CA ARG A 24 6.04 4.37 -11.45
C ARG A 24 7.48 4.23 -11.93
N GLN A 25 8.32 3.50 -11.21
CA GLN A 25 9.72 3.35 -11.59
C GLN A 25 9.98 1.96 -12.18
N GLY A 26 10.96 1.83 -13.04
CA GLY A 26 11.37 0.58 -13.67
C GLY A 26 12.85 0.28 -13.54
N LEU A 27 13.60 1.08 -12.76
CA LEU A 27 15.05 0.95 -12.65
C LEU A 27 15.47 -0.23 -11.79
N VAL A 28 14.74 -0.49 -10.70
CA VAL A 28 15.08 -1.54 -9.75
C VAL A 28 13.95 -2.55 -9.68
N ARG A 29 14.31 -3.82 -9.81
CA ARG A 29 13.39 -4.95 -9.74
C ARG A 29 13.92 -5.98 -8.76
N ILE A 30 13.02 -6.69 -8.10
CA ILE A 30 13.35 -7.84 -7.27
C ILE A 30 12.54 -9.01 -7.82
N ASP A 31 13.23 -10.07 -8.21
CA ASP A 31 12.61 -11.26 -8.81
C ASP A 31 11.72 -10.89 -10.02
N GLY A 32 12.20 -9.95 -10.84
CA GLY A 32 11.49 -9.49 -12.04
C GLY A 32 10.39 -8.46 -11.80
N GLU A 33 10.05 -8.16 -10.55
CA GLU A 33 8.97 -7.25 -10.20
C GLU A 33 9.51 -5.89 -9.75
N ARG A 34 8.86 -4.81 -10.20
CA ARG A 34 9.30 -3.45 -9.88
C ARG A 34 9.10 -3.13 -8.41
N VAL A 35 10.10 -2.46 -7.82
CA VAL A 35 10.03 -2.01 -6.42
C VAL A 35 9.15 -0.76 -6.33
N LEU A 36 8.30 -0.70 -5.31
CA LEU A 36 7.44 0.45 -5.07
C LEU A 36 8.21 1.57 -4.38
N VAL A 37 7.95 2.80 -4.78
CA VAL A 37 8.52 4.00 -4.19
C VAL A 37 7.42 4.91 -3.67
N ASP A 38 7.79 6.05 -3.07
CA ASP A 38 6.81 6.95 -2.48
C ASP A 38 5.75 7.36 -3.51
N ASP A 39 4.55 7.62 -2.98
CA ASP A 39 3.31 7.89 -3.69
C ASP A 39 2.69 6.69 -4.42
N ASP A 40 3.41 5.58 -4.64
CA ASP A 40 2.83 4.42 -5.33
C ASP A 40 1.59 3.85 -4.61
N PRO A 41 1.56 3.73 -3.26
CA PRO A 41 0.35 3.28 -2.58
C PRO A 41 -0.72 4.34 -2.41
N GLU A 42 -0.41 5.61 -2.66
CA GLU A 42 -1.33 6.72 -2.40
C GLU A 42 -2.29 6.94 -3.55
N ARG A 43 -3.52 7.35 -3.21
CA ARG A 43 -4.58 7.71 -4.17
C ARG A 43 -4.87 6.59 -5.17
N ARG A 44 -4.79 5.34 -4.70
CA ARG A 44 -5.05 4.17 -5.54
C ARG A 44 -6.45 3.63 -5.27
N PRO A 45 -7.11 3.07 -6.28
CA PRO A 45 -8.42 2.45 -6.09
C PRO A 45 -8.31 1.26 -5.13
N VAL A 46 -9.28 1.14 -4.23
CA VAL A 46 -9.47 -0.03 -3.39
C VAL A 46 -10.67 -0.80 -3.93
N LYS A 47 -10.48 -2.08 -4.24
CA LYS A 47 -11.52 -2.92 -4.81
C LYS A 47 -11.87 -4.06 -3.86
N GLY A 48 -13.17 -4.35 -3.78
CA GLY A 48 -13.66 -5.51 -3.03
C GLY A 48 -13.91 -5.29 -1.54
N CYS A 49 -13.87 -4.06 -1.05
CA CYS A 49 -14.19 -3.79 0.35
C CYS A 49 -15.67 -4.08 0.62
N PRO A 50 -16.00 -4.97 1.59
CA PRO A 50 -17.40 -5.35 1.86
C PRO A 50 -18.13 -4.39 2.80
N ASN A 51 -17.46 -3.38 3.34
CA ASN A 51 -18.00 -2.50 4.36
C ASN A 51 -18.99 -1.49 3.77
N THR A 52 -20.22 -1.92 3.52
CA THR A 52 -21.24 -1.07 2.93
C THR A 52 -22.56 -1.20 3.70
N SER A 53 -23.08 -0.09 4.20
CA SER A 53 -24.42 0.05 4.76
C SER A 53 -24.83 1.51 4.66
N PRO A 54 -25.20 1.97 3.44
CA PRO A 54 -25.45 3.40 3.19
C PRO A 54 -26.55 4.00 4.06
N LEU A 55 -27.53 3.19 4.47
CA LEU A 55 -28.65 3.64 5.31
C LEU A 55 -28.21 4.13 6.70
N VAL A 56 -27.08 3.65 7.20
CA VAL A 56 -26.52 4.07 8.49
C VAL A 56 -25.21 4.83 8.32
N GLY A 57 -24.90 5.31 7.11
CA GLY A 57 -23.72 6.12 6.86
C GLY A 57 -22.39 5.35 6.79
N ILE A 58 -22.44 4.04 6.60
CA ILE A 58 -21.24 3.22 6.46
C ILE A 58 -20.87 3.15 4.98
N LEU A 59 -19.67 3.62 4.65
CA LEU A 59 -19.15 3.62 3.27
C LEU A 59 -17.93 2.70 3.17
N PRO A 60 -17.79 1.95 2.05
CA PRO A 60 -16.63 1.08 1.85
C PRO A 60 -15.36 1.88 1.56
N CYS A 61 -14.21 1.24 1.76
CA CYS A 61 -12.94 1.78 1.31
C CYS A 61 -12.90 1.77 -0.22
N ARG A 62 -12.70 2.90 -0.83
CA ARG A 62 -12.65 3.04 -2.31
C ARG A 62 -11.31 3.57 -2.80
N THR A 63 -10.62 4.34 -1.97
CA THR A 63 -9.38 5.02 -2.34
C THR A 63 -8.43 5.01 -1.16
N SER A 64 -7.16 4.68 -1.41
CA SER A 64 -6.11 4.84 -0.42
C SER A 64 -5.72 6.32 -0.35
N LEU A 65 -5.46 6.79 0.87
CA LEU A 65 -5.02 8.15 1.11
C LEU A 65 -3.50 8.16 1.35
N ARG A 66 -2.97 9.29 1.81
CA ARG A 66 -1.54 9.46 2.02
C ARG A 66 -0.96 8.39 2.95
N VAL A 67 0.24 7.91 2.61
CA VAL A 67 0.99 7.01 3.47
C VAL A 67 1.42 7.75 4.73
N GLU A 68 1.09 7.19 5.90
CA GLU A 68 1.44 7.78 7.19
C GLU A 68 2.76 7.24 7.74
N ALA A 69 3.13 6.01 7.38
CA ALA A 69 4.37 5.38 7.82
C ALA A 69 4.78 4.28 6.84
N GLY A 70 6.05 3.92 6.84
CA GLY A 70 6.55 2.76 6.10
C GLY A 70 7.46 3.09 4.93
N TYR A 71 7.73 4.35 4.65
CA TYR A 71 8.78 4.71 3.70
C TYR A 71 10.16 4.54 4.33
N SER A 72 11.14 4.11 3.53
CA SER A 72 12.52 3.95 4.00
C SER A 72 13.18 5.30 4.26
N ASP A 73 13.92 5.38 5.35
CA ASP A 73 14.77 6.56 5.63
C ASP A 73 16.10 6.49 4.90
N LEU A 74 16.53 5.29 4.48
CA LEU A 74 17.83 5.08 3.85
C LEU A 74 17.76 4.90 2.35
N LEU A 75 16.81 4.10 1.86
CA LEU A 75 16.80 3.64 0.48
C LEU A 75 15.96 4.55 -0.40
N ARG A 76 16.54 4.96 -1.51
CA ARG A 76 15.86 5.76 -2.52
C ARG A 76 16.15 5.21 -3.91
N ILE A 77 15.17 5.33 -4.80
CA ILE A 77 15.32 5.00 -6.20
C ILE A 77 14.94 6.26 -6.98
N ASP A 78 15.90 6.80 -7.70
CA ASP A 78 15.71 8.04 -8.47
C ASP A 78 15.15 9.18 -7.60
N GLY A 79 15.68 9.30 -6.38
CA GLY A 79 15.29 10.35 -5.44
C GLY A 79 14.02 10.06 -4.65
N HIS A 80 13.30 8.97 -4.93
CA HIS A 80 12.07 8.59 -4.24
C HIS A 80 12.32 7.53 -3.18
N ARG A 81 11.70 7.71 -2.01
CA ARG A 81 11.85 6.77 -0.90
C ARG A 81 11.20 5.42 -1.25
N VAL A 82 11.88 4.34 -0.90
CA VAL A 82 11.38 2.99 -1.13
C VAL A 82 10.30 2.64 -0.11
N CYS A 83 9.25 1.94 -0.55
CA CYS A 83 8.21 1.44 0.34
C CYS A 83 8.67 0.16 1.04
N LEU A 84 8.44 0.09 2.34
CA LEU A 84 8.74 -1.08 3.17
C LEU A 84 7.45 -1.72 3.67
N ASP A 85 7.52 -2.95 4.17
CA ASP A 85 6.33 -3.69 4.58
C ASP A 85 5.50 -3.08 5.74
N PRO A 86 6.02 -2.16 6.60
CA PRO A 86 5.14 -1.45 7.54
C PRO A 86 4.28 -0.34 6.91
N VAL A 87 4.31 -0.15 5.60
CA VAL A 87 3.48 0.88 4.94
C VAL A 87 2.04 0.80 5.41
N THR A 88 1.52 1.93 5.87
CA THR A 88 0.14 2.08 6.27
C THR A 88 -0.32 3.51 6.02
N GLY A 89 -1.61 3.69 5.86
CA GLY A 89 -2.25 4.97 5.71
C GLY A 89 -3.75 4.80 5.82
N ARG A 90 -4.49 5.89 5.71
CA ARG A 90 -5.94 5.85 5.82
C ARG A 90 -6.59 5.57 4.48
N THR A 91 -7.80 5.05 4.54
CA THR A 91 -8.69 4.95 3.38
C THR A 91 -9.80 5.98 3.52
N ASP A 92 -10.64 6.09 2.50
CA ASP A 92 -11.83 6.94 2.54
C ASP A 92 -13.08 6.23 3.09
N GLY A 93 -12.94 5.01 3.59
CA GLY A 93 -14.03 4.28 4.23
C GLY A 93 -14.45 4.90 5.56
N VAL A 94 -15.73 4.90 5.88
CA VAL A 94 -16.29 5.48 7.11
C VAL A 94 -17.47 4.64 7.58
N PRO A 95 -17.88 4.79 8.87
CA PRO A 95 -17.12 4.90 10.09
C PRO A 95 -16.66 3.54 10.60
N PRO A 96 -15.63 3.43 11.43
CA PRO A 96 -14.67 4.45 11.80
C PRO A 96 -13.69 4.71 10.65
N ILE A 97 -12.68 5.55 10.86
CA ILE A 97 -11.63 5.75 9.88
C ILE A 97 -10.81 4.46 9.77
N PHE A 98 -10.72 3.90 8.58
CA PHE A 98 -9.99 2.66 8.33
C PHE A 98 -8.63 2.93 7.73
N HIS A 99 -7.71 1.97 7.92
CA HIS A 99 -6.37 2.01 7.37
C HIS A 99 -6.18 0.91 6.35
N TYR A 100 -5.26 1.11 5.42
CA TYR A 100 -4.73 0.04 4.60
C TYR A 100 -3.40 -0.42 5.19
N LEU A 101 -3.03 -1.66 4.92
CA LEU A 101 -1.81 -2.27 5.45
C LEU A 101 -1.28 -3.30 4.45
N VAL A 102 -0.02 -3.67 4.63
CA VAL A 102 0.62 -4.67 3.77
C VAL A 102 0.42 -6.04 4.37
N ARG A 103 -0.25 -6.92 3.62
CA ARG A 103 -0.41 -8.33 4.01
C ARG A 103 0.75 -9.19 3.48
N ASP A 104 1.27 -8.86 2.31
CA ASP A 104 2.39 -9.55 1.67
C ASP A 104 3.24 -8.53 0.93
N PRO A 105 4.57 -8.47 1.17
CA PRO A 105 5.44 -7.51 0.47
C PRO A 105 5.67 -7.84 -1.01
N GLY A 106 5.33 -9.05 -1.45
CA GLY A 106 5.50 -9.46 -2.84
C GLY A 106 6.86 -10.07 -3.16
N GLN A 107 7.78 -10.10 -2.22
CA GLN A 107 9.10 -10.72 -2.37
C GLN A 107 9.70 -11.02 -0.98
N ARG A 108 10.66 -11.92 -0.93
CA ARG A 108 11.29 -12.34 0.33
C ARG A 108 12.81 -12.29 0.30
N LEU A 109 13.39 -11.69 -0.74
CA LEU A 109 14.83 -11.71 -0.98
C LEU A 109 15.56 -10.52 -0.38
N VAL A 110 14.95 -9.33 -0.40
CA VAL A 110 15.61 -8.07 -0.04
C VAL A 110 14.86 -7.37 1.08
N GLY A 111 15.60 -6.92 2.07
CA GLY A 111 15.05 -6.18 3.19
C GLY A 111 15.97 -5.05 3.63
N SER A 112 15.48 -4.21 4.52
CA SER A 112 16.21 -3.10 5.12
C SER A 112 15.76 -2.95 6.56
N ASP A 113 16.65 -2.42 7.42
CA ASP A 113 16.30 -2.13 8.81
C ASP A 113 15.51 -0.82 8.94
N ARG A 114 15.57 0.04 7.94
CA ARG A 114 14.89 1.35 7.98
C ARG A 114 14.83 2.00 6.59
#